data_14dbda5621cbd987298b5e782a20ac33
#
_entry.id   14dbda5621cbd987298b5e782a20ac33
#
_cell.length_a   1.000
_cell.length_b   1.000
_cell.length_c   1.000
_cell.angle_alpha   90.00
_cell.angle_beta   90.00
_cell.angle_gamma   90.00
#
_symmetry.space_group_name_H-M   'P 1'
#
loop_
_entity.id
_entity.type
_entity.pdbx_description
1 polymer ?
#
loop_
_entity_poly.entity_id
_entity_poly.type
_entity_poly.pdbx_seq_one_letter_code
_entity_poly.pdbx_strand_id
1 'polypeptide(L)'
;HYGCEAEIIHHETKGTNHFLQIVGRRRFTVEKVHQPALPPFDHPSMSEFFEEEGIYPDLETLLNKIPDDVGHSKLYISADVNFVDQLEPATGSQQDELREIVKIVLRRIGFVLRVEDDLLTEWIETSPVMQLVDDDPDSIFLVAALMIGELDVRQSLLESSNVEKALEVIN
;
A
#
# COMPACT_ATOMS: atom_id res chain seq x y z
N HIS A 1 7.20 0.07 -13.15
CA HIS A 1 6.87 0.12 -11.72
C HIS A 1 5.57 -0.61 -11.46
N TYR A 2 5.51 -1.32 -10.33
CA TYR A 2 4.30 -1.98 -9.86
C TYR A 2 3.63 -1.14 -8.78
N GLY A 3 2.31 -1.23 -8.71
CA GLY A 3 1.49 -0.60 -7.69
C GLY A 3 0.36 -1.51 -7.24
N CYS A 4 -0.36 -1.05 -6.22
CA CYS A 4 -1.55 -1.72 -5.73
C CYS A 4 -2.71 -0.72 -5.69
N GLU A 5 -3.84 -1.11 -6.25
CA GLU A 5 -5.10 -0.39 -6.13
C GLU A 5 -5.54 -0.41 -4.67
N ALA A 6 -5.83 0.76 -4.11
CA ALA A 6 -6.30 0.92 -2.75
C ALA A 6 -7.75 1.39 -2.73
N GLU A 7 -8.61 0.63 -2.07
CA GLU A 7 -10.00 1.03 -1.82
C GLU A 7 -10.14 1.68 -0.45
N ILE A 8 -10.78 2.84 -0.39
CA ILE A 8 -11.13 3.50 0.87
C ILE A 8 -12.42 2.86 1.38
N ILE A 9 -12.33 2.04 2.44
CA ILE A 9 -13.47 1.35 3.04
C ILE A 9 -14.10 2.14 4.19
N HIS A 10 -13.36 3.07 4.77
CA HIS A 10 -13.88 3.99 5.80
C HIS A 10 -13.18 5.33 5.71
N HIS A 11 -13.93 6.41 5.93
CA HIS A 11 -13.43 7.77 5.99
C HIS A 11 -14.11 8.54 7.13
N GLU A 12 -13.31 9.17 7.99
CA GLU A 12 -13.77 10.04 9.06
C GLU A 12 -13.00 11.36 9.02
N THR A 13 -13.70 12.48 9.21
CA THR A 13 -13.07 13.80 9.31
C THR A 13 -13.16 14.29 10.76
N LYS A 14 -12.01 14.64 11.36
CA LYS A 14 -11.92 15.26 12.69
C LYS A 14 -11.14 16.56 12.61
N GLY A 15 -11.85 17.68 12.65
CA GLY A 15 -11.26 18.99 12.41
C GLY A 15 -10.71 19.11 10.99
N THR A 16 -9.44 19.38 10.83
CA THR A 16 -8.73 19.47 9.53
C THR A 16 -8.12 18.14 9.09
N ASN A 17 -8.20 17.08 9.92
CA ASN A 17 -7.60 15.79 9.63
C ASN A 17 -8.61 14.81 9.03
N HIS A 18 -8.15 14.05 8.05
CA HIS A 18 -8.89 12.94 7.45
C HIS A 18 -8.29 11.61 7.89
N PHE A 19 -9.11 10.75 8.47
CA PHE A 19 -8.73 9.39 8.85
C PHE A 19 -9.32 8.44 7.83
N LEU A 20 -8.45 7.68 7.18
CA LEU A 20 -8.83 6.73 6.13
C LEU A 20 -8.47 5.32 6.57
N GLN A 21 -9.38 4.38 6.35
CA GLN A 21 -9.07 2.96 6.34
C GLN A 21 -9.08 2.50 4.89
N ILE A 22 -7.97 1.94 4.45
CA ILE A 22 -7.76 1.50 3.07
C ILE A 22 -7.46 0.01 3.02
N VAL A 23 -7.89 -0.64 1.95
CA VAL A 23 -7.59 -2.05 1.66
C VAL A 23 -6.97 -2.13 0.28
N GLY A 24 -5.86 -2.87 0.15
CA GLY A 24 -5.29 -3.22 -1.13
C GLY A 24 -6.23 -4.17 -1.88
N ARG A 25 -6.37 -3.97 -3.20
CA ARG A 25 -7.25 -4.79 -4.04
C ARG A 25 -6.48 -5.53 -5.10
N ARG A 26 -6.05 -4.85 -6.13
CA ARG A 26 -5.40 -5.44 -7.30
C ARG A 26 -4.04 -4.84 -7.54
N ARG A 27 -3.10 -5.67 -7.93
CA ARG A 27 -1.79 -5.21 -8.40
C ARG A 27 -1.90 -4.70 -9.83
N PHE A 28 -1.05 -3.74 -10.16
CA PHE A 28 -0.95 -3.23 -11.53
C PHE A 28 0.48 -2.83 -11.88
N THR A 29 0.76 -2.76 -13.17
CA THR A 29 1.96 -2.12 -13.72
C THR A 29 1.61 -0.76 -14.28
N VAL A 30 2.50 0.21 -14.08
CA VAL A 30 2.37 1.56 -14.64
C VAL A 30 2.95 1.58 -16.05
N GLU A 31 2.13 1.91 -17.05
CA GLU A 31 2.57 2.09 -18.43
C GLU A 31 3.05 3.52 -18.67
N LYS A 32 2.23 4.49 -18.27
CA LYS A 32 2.50 5.90 -18.51
C LYS A 32 2.02 6.75 -17.35
N VAL A 33 2.85 7.67 -16.90
CA VAL A 33 2.50 8.65 -15.88
C VAL A 33 2.09 9.96 -16.55
N HIS A 34 0.96 10.51 -16.14
CA HIS A 34 0.47 11.81 -16.54
C HIS A 34 0.66 12.80 -15.39
N GLN A 35 1.33 13.90 -15.69
CA GLN A 35 1.54 14.97 -14.74
C GLN A 35 0.23 15.71 -14.45
N PRO A 36 0.08 16.36 -13.28
CA PRO A 36 -1.03 17.27 -13.03
C PRO A 36 -1.10 18.40 -14.05
N ALA A 37 -2.30 18.92 -14.27
CA ALA A 37 -2.53 20.04 -15.17
C ALA A 37 -1.88 21.36 -14.71
N LEU A 38 -1.64 21.48 -13.41
CA LEU A 38 -0.88 22.57 -12.80
C LEU A 38 0.34 22.03 -12.07
N PRO A 39 1.43 22.80 -11.97
CA PRO A 39 2.59 22.43 -11.17
C PRO A 39 2.26 22.36 -9.67
N PRO A 40 3.14 21.75 -8.84
CA PRO A 40 2.98 21.74 -7.38
C PRO A 40 2.89 23.16 -6.80
N PHE A 41 2.22 23.31 -5.67
CA PHE A 41 2.01 24.62 -5.03
C PHE A 41 3.30 25.35 -4.61
N ASP A 42 4.37 24.63 -4.37
CA ASP A 42 5.70 25.17 -4.06
C ASP A 42 6.50 25.59 -5.30
N HIS A 43 5.97 25.36 -6.49
CA HIS A 43 6.62 25.77 -7.72
C HIS A 43 6.55 27.30 -7.88
N PRO A 44 7.62 27.98 -8.33
CA PRO A 44 7.64 29.45 -8.45
C PRO A 44 6.51 30.03 -9.29
N SER A 45 6.04 29.33 -10.34
CA SER A 45 4.94 29.77 -11.17
C SER A 45 3.59 29.76 -10.46
N MET A 46 3.49 29.11 -9.32
CA MET A 46 2.26 29.07 -8.52
C MET A 46 2.14 30.25 -7.54
N SER A 47 3.20 31.02 -7.32
CA SER A 47 3.19 32.14 -6.37
C SER A 47 2.15 33.21 -6.69
N GLU A 48 1.82 33.38 -7.98
CA GLU A 48 0.80 34.36 -8.45
C GLU A 48 -0.65 33.96 -8.09
N PHE A 49 -0.86 32.72 -7.66
CA PHE A 49 -2.18 32.18 -7.30
C PHE A 49 -2.53 32.42 -5.82
N PHE A 50 -1.54 32.78 -5.02
CA PHE A 50 -1.73 33.05 -3.60
C PHE A 50 -1.84 34.57 -3.40
N GLU A 51 -3.06 35.04 -3.13
CA GLU A 51 -3.31 36.46 -2.83
C GLU A 51 -2.76 36.86 -1.46
N GLU A 52 -2.79 35.89 -0.51
CA GLU A 52 -2.25 36.03 0.86
C GLU A 52 -1.49 34.76 1.25
N GLU A 53 -0.44 34.92 2.04
CA GLU A 53 0.37 33.81 2.55
C GLU A 53 -0.50 32.87 3.41
N GLY A 54 -0.55 31.59 3.03
CA GLY A 54 -1.30 30.55 3.74
C GLY A 54 -2.77 30.36 3.32
N ILE A 55 -3.28 31.17 2.39
CA ILE A 55 -4.61 30.99 1.81
C ILE A 55 -4.48 30.29 0.47
N TYR A 56 -4.99 29.06 0.39
CA TYR A 56 -5.01 28.30 -0.84
C TYR A 56 -6.16 28.73 -1.75
N PRO A 57 -5.94 28.90 -3.07
CA PRO A 57 -6.99 29.22 -4.02
C PRO A 57 -8.05 28.12 -4.05
N ASP A 58 -9.29 28.48 -4.32
CA ASP A 58 -10.38 27.52 -4.48
C ASP A 58 -10.22 26.71 -5.78
N LEU A 59 -11.01 25.63 -5.88
CA LEU A 59 -10.93 24.70 -7.00
C LEU A 59 -11.27 25.38 -8.33
N GLU A 60 -12.24 26.30 -8.34
CA GLU A 60 -12.68 26.99 -9.57
C GLU A 60 -11.56 27.90 -10.09
N THR A 61 -10.91 28.64 -9.20
CA THR A 61 -9.74 29.47 -9.53
C THR A 61 -8.61 28.63 -10.13
N LEU A 62 -8.31 27.46 -9.54
CA LEU A 62 -7.28 26.56 -10.05
C LEU A 62 -7.66 26.02 -11.44
N LEU A 63 -8.89 25.58 -11.64
CA LEU A 63 -9.34 25.03 -12.91
C LEU A 63 -9.30 26.07 -14.04
N ASN A 64 -9.64 27.35 -13.75
CA ASN A 64 -9.60 28.46 -14.70
C ASN A 64 -8.17 28.88 -15.11
N LYS A 65 -7.16 28.42 -14.39
CA LYS A 65 -5.74 28.72 -14.64
C LYS A 65 -5.01 27.60 -15.39
N ILE A 66 -5.69 26.50 -15.69
CA ILE A 66 -5.10 25.42 -16.49
C ILE A 66 -4.88 25.92 -17.91
N PRO A 67 -3.65 25.82 -18.46
CA PRO A 67 -3.40 26.18 -19.85
C PRO A 67 -4.19 25.31 -20.83
N ASP A 68 -4.71 25.94 -21.91
CA ASP A 68 -5.54 25.24 -22.91
C ASP A 68 -4.82 24.08 -23.61
N ASP A 69 -3.50 24.14 -23.70
CA ASP A 69 -2.66 23.12 -24.35
C ASP A 69 -2.40 21.87 -23.52
N VAL A 70 -2.76 21.86 -22.23
CA VAL A 70 -2.58 20.70 -21.34
C VAL A 70 -3.50 19.54 -21.71
N GLY A 71 -4.69 19.83 -22.23
CA GLY A 71 -5.64 18.82 -22.74
C GLY A 71 -6.40 18.02 -21.67
N HIS A 72 -6.24 18.32 -20.38
CA HIS A 72 -7.00 17.75 -19.26
C HIS A 72 -7.04 18.69 -18.05
N SER A 73 -7.97 18.44 -17.12
CA SER A 73 -8.18 19.26 -15.91
C SER A 73 -7.82 18.53 -14.60
N LYS A 74 -7.07 17.43 -14.66
CA LYS A 74 -6.67 16.69 -13.45
C LYS A 74 -5.58 17.45 -12.70
N LEU A 75 -5.84 17.79 -11.43
CA LEU A 75 -4.90 18.48 -10.53
C LEU A 75 -4.02 17.50 -9.72
N TYR A 76 -4.00 16.23 -10.07
CA TYR A 76 -3.26 15.16 -9.41
C TYR A 76 -2.54 14.29 -10.45
N ILE A 77 -1.49 13.60 -10.01
CA ILE A 77 -0.79 12.62 -10.82
C ILE A 77 -1.76 11.48 -11.15
N SER A 78 -1.84 11.10 -12.41
CA SER A 78 -2.57 9.92 -12.86
C SER A 78 -1.71 9.04 -13.74
N ALA A 79 -2.12 7.80 -13.96
CA ALA A 79 -1.36 6.88 -14.79
C ALA A 79 -2.28 5.97 -15.61
N ASP A 80 -1.79 5.56 -16.77
CA ASP A 80 -2.32 4.41 -17.49
C ASP A 80 -1.69 3.16 -16.89
N VAL A 81 -2.54 2.20 -16.53
CA VAL A 81 -2.10 1.00 -15.81
C VAL A 81 -2.66 -0.27 -16.44
N ASN A 82 -1.87 -1.35 -16.34
CA ASN A 82 -2.34 -2.71 -16.64
C ASN A 82 -2.45 -3.49 -15.34
N PHE A 83 -3.63 -4.03 -15.06
CA PHE A 83 -3.81 -4.90 -13.91
C PHE A 83 -3.05 -6.22 -14.12
N VAL A 84 -2.43 -6.69 -13.05
CA VAL A 84 -1.71 -7.96 -13.00
C VAL A 84 -2.63 -9.01 -12.38
N ASP A 85 -2.59 -10.22 -12.92
CA ASP A 85 -3.35 -11.33 -12.36
C ASP A 85 -2.93 -11.59 -10.90
N GLN A 86 -3.87 -12.08 -10.11
CA GLN A 86 -3.59 -12.53 -8.75
C GLN A 86 -2.58 -13.68 -8.78
N LEU A 87 -1.80 -13.80 -7.71
CA LEU A 87 -0.94 -14.98 -7.55
C LEU A 87 -1.83 -16.23 -7.44
N GLU A 88 -1.34 -17.33 -8.01
CA GLU A 88 -1.98 -18.61 -7.74
C GLU A 88 -1.89 -18.91 -6.24
N PRO A 89 -2.90 -19.58 -5.67
CA PRO A 89 -2.88 -19.96 -4.27
C PRO A 89 -1.60 -20.74 -3.93
N ALA A 90 -1.04 -20.48 -2.76
CA ALA A 90 0.13 -21.20 -2.27
C ALA A 90 -0.17 -22.70 -2.18
N THR A 91 0.79 -23.53 -2.58
CA THR A 91 0.74 -24.99 -2.36
C THR A 91 0.87 -25.30 -0.86
N GLY A 92 0.51 -26.53 -0.47
CA GLY A 92 0.59 -26.93 0.94
C GLY A 92 1.98 -26.68 1.58
N SER A 93 3.07 -26.99 0.86
CA SER A 93 4.44 -26.71 1.34
C SER A 93 4.76 -25.24 1.47
N GLN A 94 4.28 -24.41 0.56
CA GLN A 94 4.45 -22.96 0.60
C GLN A 94 3.61 -22.31 1.73
N GLN A 95 2.41 -22.83 1.98
CA GLN A 95 1.60 -22.44 3.13
C GLN A 95 2.28 -22.80 4.46
N ASP A 96 2.88 -23.99 4.56
CA ASP A 96 3.63 -24.39 5.75
C ASP A 96 4.84 -23.48 5.98
N GLU A 97 5.56 -23.09 4.93
CA GLU A 97 6.65 -22.13 5.01
C GLU A 97 6.17 -20.75 5.49
N LEU A 98 5.08 -20.23 4.91
CA LEU A 98 4.47 -18.96 5.35
C LEU A 98 4.04 -19.01 6.82
N ARG A 99 3.44 -20.13 7.27
CA ARG A 99 3.06 -20.33 8.68
C ARG A 99 4.26 -20.26 9.61
N GLU A 100 5.36 -20.93 9.25
CA GLU A 100 6.58 -20.89 10.07
C GLU A 100 7.18 -19.48 10.14
N ILE A 101 7.18 -18.73 9.03
CA ILE A 101 7.61 -17.33 9.01
C ILE A 101 6.75 -16.49 9.98
N VAL A 102 5.42 -16.61 9.90
CA VAL A 102 4.49 -15.90 10.80
C VAL A 102 4.74 -16.28 12.26
N LYS A 103 4.91 -17.55 12.57
CA LYS A 103 5.23 -18.01 13.94
C LYS A 103 6.51 -17.38 14.47
N ILE A 104 7.56 -17.27 13.64
CA ILE A 104 8.81 -16.63 14.03
C ILE A 104 8.57 -15.16 14.37
N VAL A 105 7.80 -14.44 13.55
CA VAL A 105 7.48 -13.03 13.81
C VAL A 105 6.67 -12.86 15.07
N LEU A 106 5.60 -13.65 15.25
CA LEU A 106 4.77 -13.59 16.44
C LEU A 106 5.56 -13.93 17.70
N ARG A 107 6.47 -14.91 17.66
CA ARG A 107 7.39 -15.20 18.78
C ARG A 107 8.27 -14.00 19.12
N ARG A 108 8.83 -13.33 18.12
CA ARG A 108 9.65 -12.12 18.35
C ARG A 108 8.82 -10.99 18.98
N ILE A 109 7.60 -10.78 18.52
CA ILE A 109 6.67 -9.80 19.10
C ILE A 109 6.35 -10.18 20.55
N GLY A 110 5.99 -11.43 20.79
CA GLY A 110 5.70 -11.93 22.12
C GLY A 110 6.88 -11.77 23.09
N PHE A 111 8.10 -12.04 22.63
CA PHE A 111 9.32 -11.82 23.42
C PHE A 111 9.50 -10.35 23.79
N VAL A 112 9.30 -9.43 22.84
CA VAL A 112 9.37 -7.97 23.09
C VAL A 112 8.30 -7.54 24.10
N LEU A 113 7.10 -8.10 24.00
CA LEU A 113 5.97 -7.83 24.90
C LEU A 113 6.08 -8.58 26.24
N ARG A 114 7.12 -9.43 26.44
CA ARG A 114 7.34 -10.24 27.62
C ARG A 114 6.17 -11.17 27.95
N VAL A 115 5.57 -11.76 26.91
CA VAL A 115 4.54 -12.79 27.07
C VAL A 115 5.21 -14.08 27.59
N GLU A 116 4.60 -14.75 28.56
CA GLU A 116 5.09 -16.04 29.08
C GLU A 116 5.01 -17.12 28.00
N ASP A 117 5.99 -18.05 27.97
CA ASP A 117 6.16 -19.02 26.89
C ASP A 117 4.93 -19.93 26.69
N ASP A 118 4.27 -20.31 27.78
CA ASP A 118 3.08 -21.18 27.73
C ASP A 118 1.88 -20.43 27.07
N LEU A 119 1.70 -19.15 27.41
CA LEU A 119 0.66 -18.29 26.83
C LEU A 119 1.02 -17.89 25.39
N LEU A 120 2.29 -17.75 25.09
CA LEU A 120 2.78 -17.38 23.76
C LEU A 120 2.40 -18.43 22.71
N THR A 121 2.53 -19.71 23.04
CA THR A 121 2.18 -20.80 22.11
C THR A 121 0.70 -20.78 21.79
N GLU A 122 -0.18 -20.68 22.81
CA GLU A 122 -1.64 -20.60 22.61
C GLU A 122 -2.01 -19.34 21.82
N TRP A 123 -1.40 -18.20 22.15
CA TRP A 123 -1.65 -16.93 21.44
C TRP A 123 -1.28 -17.02 19.96
N ILE A 124 -0.16 -17.66 19.61
CA ILE A 124 0.27 -17.86 18.22
C ILE A 124 -0.74 -18.73 17.48
N GLU A 125 -1.12 -19.88 18.04
CA GLU A 125 -2.04 -20.82 17.39
C GLU A 125 -3.44 -20.25 17.20
N THR A 126 -3.89 -19.38 18.09
CA THR A 126 -5.22 -18.74 18.02
C THR A 126 -5.20 -17.39 17.32
N SER A 127 -4.05 -16.94 16.85
CA SER A 127 -3.91 -15.63 16.18
C SER A 127 -4.75 -15.57 14.89
N PRO A 128 -5.55 -14.51 14.71
CA PRO A 128 -6.27 -14.29 13.44
C PRO A 128 -5.34 -14.25 12.22
N VAL A 129 -4.08 -13.86 12.39
CA VAL A 129 -3.09 -13.81 11.30
C VAL A 129 -2.79 -15.23 10.78
N MET A 130 -2.78 -16.24 11.65
CA MET A 130 -2.59 -17.62 11.23
C MET A 130 -3.74 -18.13 10.36
N GLN A 131 -4.99 -17.73 10.66
CA GLN A 131 -6.15 -18.09 9.85
C GLN A 131 -6.10 -17.40 8.46
N LEU A 132 -5.64 -16.14 8.40
CA LEU A 132 -5.49 -15.43 7.13
C LEU A 132 -4.44 -16.07 6.21
N VAL A 133 -3.36 -16.65 6.77
CA VAL A 133 -2.39 -17.41 5.98
C VAL A 133 -2.99 -18.65 5.32
N ASP A 134 -4.00 -19.25 5.96
CA ASP A 134 -4.63 -20.47 5.45
C ASP A 134 -5.67 -20.20 4.35
N ASP A 135 -6.42 -19.10 4.48
CA ASP A 135 -7.63 -18.85 3.70
C ASP A 135 -7.40 -17.83 2.55
N ASP A 136 -6.35 -17.01 2.63
CA ASP A 136 -6.13 -15.91 1.68
C ASP A 136 -4.95 -16.22 0.73
N PRO A 137 -5.18 -16.30 -0.59
CA PRO A 137 -4.10 -16.47 -1.58
C PRO A 137 -3.09 -15.30 -1.55
N ASP A 138 -3.51 -14.13 -1.09
CA ASP A 138 -2.67 -12.95 -0.95
C ASP A 138 -1.98 -12.85 0.43
N SER A 139 -2.07 -13.89 1.25
CA SER A 139 -1.47 -13.96 2.60
C SER A 139 0.02 -13.62 2.64
N ILE A 140 0.75 -13.91 1.56
CA ILE A 140 2.16 -13.56 1.44
C ILE A 140 2.42 -12.05 1.55
N PHE A 141 1.52 -11.22 1.02
CA PHE A 141 1.63 -9.76 1.14
C PHE A 141 1.33 -9.28 2.56
N LEU A 142 0.43 -9.96 3.27
CA LEU A 142 0.15 -9.70 4.68
C LEU A 142 1.38 -10.02 5.55
N VAL A 143 1.98 -11.18 5.34
CA VAL A 143 3.22 -11.59 6.04
C VAL A 143 4.33 -10.59 5.79
N ALA A 144 4.53 -10.21 4.53
CA ALA A 144 5.52 -9.21 4.16
C ALA A 144 5.26 -7.83 4.80
N ALA A 145 4.00 -7.41 4.89
CA ALA A 145 3.65 -6.15 5.56
C ALA A 145 4.02 -6.14 7.04
N LEU A 146 3.99 -7.30 7.69
CA LEU A 146 4.40 -7.45 9.10
C LEU A 146 5.91 -7.49 9.29
N MET A 147 6.66 -8.00 8.32
CA MET A 147 8.08 -8.32 8.46
C MET A 147 9.01 -7.30 7.83
N ILE A 148 8.60 -6.72 6.70
CA ILE A 148 9.49 -5.94 5.85
C ILE A 148 9.26 -4.45 6.10
N GLY A 149 10.31 -3.76 6.59
CA GLY A 149 10.33 -2.31 6.80
C GLY A 149 10.77 -1.54 5.56
N GLU A 150 11.67 -2.11 4.76
CA GLU A 150 12.28 -1.45 3.61
C GLU A 150 11.31 -1.39 2.42
N LEU A 151 11.16 -0.19 1.86
CA LEU A 151 10.25 0.06 0.74
C LEU A 151 10.66 -0.67 -0.54
N ASP A 152 11.97 -0.77 -0.80
CA ASP A 152 12.50 -1.42 -2.00
C ASP A 152 12.22 -2.93 -1.98
N VAL A 153 12.30 -3.55 -0.81
CA VAL A 153 11.96 -4.97 -0.64
C VAL A 153 10.46 -5.20 -0.82
N ARG A 154 9.62 -4.32 -0.25
CA ARG A 154 8.16 -4.36 -0.50
C ARG A 154 7.81 -4.16 -1.97
N GLN A 155 8.54 -3.29 -2.68
CA GLN A 155 8.38 -3.09 -4.10
C GLN A 155 8.73 -4.36 -4.88
N SER A 156 9.86 -5.01 -4.56
CA SER A 156 10.28 -6.27 -5.18
C SER A 156 9.25 -7.39 -4.98
N LEU A 157 8.59 -7.42 -3.81
CA LEU A 157 7.51 -8.35 -3.54
C LEU A 157 6.29 -8.11 -4.46
N LEU A 158 5.89 -6.85 -4.66
CA LEU A 158 4.78 -6.51 -5.57
C LEU A 158 5.09 -6.94 -7.02
N GLU A 159 6.36 -7.00 -7.40
CA GLU A 159 6.85 -7.42 -8.72
C GLU A 159 6.89 -8.94 -8.88
N SER A 160 6.75 -9.71 -7.81
CA SER A 160 6.82 -11.17 -7.86
C SER A 160 5.71 -11.75 -8.73
N SER A 161 6.09 -12.65 -9.63
CA SER A 161 5.16 -13.27 -10.59
C SER A 161 4.47 -14.53 -10.06
N ASN A 162 4.98 -15.10 -8.97
CA ASN A 162 4.43 -16.29 -8.31
C ASN A 162 4.84 -16.30 -6.82
N VAL A 163 4.23 -17.22 -6.05
CA VAL A 163 4.44 -17.36 -4.60
C VAL A 163 5.89 -17.76 -4.28
N GLU A 164 6.53 -18.60 -5.10
CA GLU A 164 7.91 -19.02 -4.88
C GLU A 164 8.88 -17.85 -4.87
N LYS A 165 8.81 -16.98 -5.89
CA LYS A 165 9.63 -15.76 -5.94
C LYS A 165 9.31 -14.78 -4.81
N ALA A 166 8.05 -14.70 -4.40
CA ALA A 166 7.67 -13.86 -3.29
C ALA A 166 8.23 -14.38 -1.95
N LEU A 167 8.29 -15.70 -1.75
CA LEU A 167 8.95 -16.32 -0.59
C LEU A 167 10.46 -16.06 -0.58
N GLU A 168 11.13 -16.11 -1.74
CA GLU A 168 12.56 -15.76 -1.87
C GLU A 168 12.85 -14.32 -1.43
N VAL A 169 11.92 -13.40 -1.64
CA VAL A 169 12.06 -11.99 -1.20
C VAL A 169 11.86 -11.83 0.30
N ILE A 170 11.04 -12.68 0.93
CA ILE A 170 10.73 -12.60 2.38
C ILE A 170 11.81 -13.28 3.23
N ASN A 171 12.45 -14.36 2.74
CA ASN A 171 13.49 -15.11 3.43
C ASN A 171 14.86 -14.42 3.40
#